data_d1356ecc7a6b03e033cee8ce448a28a8
#
_entry.id   d1356ecc7a6b03e033cee8ce448a28a8
#
_cell.length_a   1.000
_cell.length_b   1.000
_cell.length_c   1.000
_cell.angle_alpha   90.00
_cell.angle_beta   90.00
_cell.angle_gamma   90.00
#
_symmetry.space_group_name_H-M   'P 1'
#
loop_
_entity.id
_entity.type
_entity.pdbx_description
1 polymer ?
#
loop_
_entity_poly.entity_id
_entity_poly.type
_entity_poly.pdbx_seq_one_letter_code
_entity_poly.pdbx_strand_id
1 'polypeptide(L)'
;MARSTGLAHPVGAAAPDPARVLGPDAVGRRVRDTLEDVFAAVAATRADTAALLTAAGGTGRAPFSADLAALRPGLHGRLAAQDLVSGAGFVAAPGLLADVPAWLEWWQRGPDGTVRPLLLDLDPAHSAYSDYTHWDWYALPRETGQRAVAGPYVDYLCSDEYSLTLSAPVHVGGRFVGVAAADVYLRHFEAAVLPVLLELPVPARLVNARGRVAASTDPGHLAGSLTKGPDFAAVLAAPPGVHRHGDLHLTPCAGTPLVLVTPER
;
A
#
# COMPACT_ATOMS: atom_id res chain seq x y z
N MET A 1 -52.65 15.12 31.85
CA MET A 1 -52.55 14.51 30.53
C MET A 1 -51.04 14.39 30.16
N ALA A 2 -50.46 13.22 30.42
CA ALA A 2 -49.07 12.92 30.14
C ALA A 2 -48.98 12.24 28.76
N ARG A 3 -48.20 12.79 27.83
CA ARG A 3 -47.94 12.16 26.53
C ARG A 3 -46.72 11.25 26.66
N SER A 4 -46.94 9.98 26.47
CA SER A 4 -45.92 8.94 26.37
C SER A 4 -45.19 9.09 25.03
N THR A 5 -43.90 9.37 25.07
CA THR A 5 -42.97 9.32 23.90
C THR A 5 -42.45 7.89 23.77
N GLY A 6 -42.93 7.17 22.76
CA GLY A 6 -42.48 5.83 22.42
C GLY A 6 -41.03 5.90 21.93
N LEU A 7 -40.15 5.14 22.57
CA LEU A 7 -38.80 4.84 22.12
C LEU A 7 -38.85 3.92 20.88
N ALA A 8 -38.37 4.41 19.75
CA ALA A 8 -38.17 3.59 18.55
C ALA A 8 -37.09 2.55 18.81
N HIS A 9 -37.39 1.28 18.59
CA HIS A 9 -36.44 0.17 18.62
C HIS A 9 -35.45 0.32 17.45
N PRO A 10 -34.15 0.02 17.64
CA PRO A 10 -33.19 0.01 16.53
C PRO A 10 -33.60 -1.09 15.54
N VAL A 11 -33.62 -0.70 14.26
CA VAL A 11 -33.84 -1.60 13.13
C VAL A 11 -32.73 -2.65 13.15
N GLY A 12 -33.10 -3.92 13.33
CA GLY A 12 -32.18 -5.05 13.27
C GLY A 12 -31.49 -5.09 11.92
N ALA A 13 -30.17 -5.23 11.94
CA ALA A 13 -29.39 -5.48 10.75
C ALA A 13 -29.94 -6.71 10.04
N ALA A 14 -30.36 -6.56 8.78
CA ALA A 14 -30.84 -7.68 7.97
C ALA A 14 -29.74 -8.74 7.85
N ALA A 15 -30.07 -10.00 8.05
CA ALA A 15 -29.16 -11.11 7.82
C ALA A 15 -28.68 -11.07 6.36
N PRO A 16 -27.38 -11.33 6.09
CA PRO A 16 -26.82 -11.31 4.74
C PRO A 16 -27.57 -12.32 3.84
N ASP A 17 -27.90 -11.89 2.64
CA ASP A 17 -28.50 -12.71 1.59
C ASP A 17 -27.61 -13.95 1.32
N PRO A 18 -28.09 -15.20 1.51
CA PRO A 18 -27.28 -16.40 1.31
C PRO A 18 -26.75 -16.55 -0.12
N ALA A 19 -27.30 -15.83 -1.12
CA ALA A 19 -26.79 -15.79 -2.50
C ALA A 19 -25.51 -14.94 -2.64
N ARG A 20 -25.05 -14.22 -1.60
CA ARG A 20 -23.89 -13.32 -1.62
C ARG A 20 -22.69 -13.77 -0.79
N VAL A 21 -22.70 -14.98 -0.26
CA VAL A 21 -21.58 -15.47 0.57
C VAL A 21 -20.37 -15.78 -0.33
N LEU A 22 -19.33 -14.95 -0.22
CA LEU A 22 -18.05 -15.22 -0.90
C LEU A 22 -17.25 -16.29 -0.16
N GLY A 23 -16.54 -17.13 -0.95
CA GLY A 23 -15.51 -17.98 -0.38
C GLY A 23 -14.19 -17.23 -0.16
N PRO A 24 -13.27 -17.74 0.69
CA PRO A 24 -11.98 -17.10 1.00
C PRO A 24 -11.16 -16.72 -0.24
N ASP A 25 -11.11 -17.57 -1.26
CA ASP A 25 -10.38 -17.29 -2.50
C ASP A 25 -10.95 -16.11 -3.28
N ALA A 26 -12.28 -15.95 -3.27
CA ALA A 26 -12.94 -14.83 -3.94
C ALA A 26 -12.66 -13.50 -3.21
N VAL A 27 -12.62 -13.53 -1.88
CA VAL A 27 -12.18 -12.40 -1.05
C VAL A 27 -10.73 -12.04 -1.37
N GLY A 28 -9.83 -13.04 -1.37
CA GLY A 28 -8.41 -12.83 -1.71
C GLY A 28 -8.21 -12.20 -3.09
N ARG A 29 -9.00 -12.62 -4.10
CA ARG A 29 -8.95 -11.98 -5.43
C ARG A 29 -9.38 -10.51 -5.39
N ARG A 30 -10.48 -10.16 -4.72
CA ARG A 30 -10.94 -8.76 -4.62
C ARG A 30 -9.95 -7.88 -3.85
N VAL A 31 -9.33 -8.40 -2.78
CA VAL A 31 -8.25 -7.71 -2.07
C VAL A 31 -7.08 -7.43 -3.01
N ARG A 32 -6.68 -8.42 -3.80
CA ARG A 32 -5.64 -8.23 -4.82
C ARG A 32 -6.05 -7.17 -5.84
N ASP A 33 -7.26 -7.23 -6.38
CA ASP A 33 -7.75 -6.30 -7.40
C ASP A 33 -7.73 -4.85 -6.88
N THR A 34 -8.06 -4.62 -5.59
CA THR A 34 -7.90 -3.31 -4.94
C THR A 34 -6.44 -2.81 -4.95
N LEU A 35 -5.46 -3.69 -4.75
CA LEU A 35 -4.04 -3.33 -4.83
C LEU A 35 -3.57 -3.15 -6.29
N GLU A 36 -4.13 -3.90 -7.24
CA GLU A 36 -3.81 -3.76 -8.67
C GLU A 36 -4.21 -2.38 -9.20
N ASP A 37 -5.32 -1.79 -8.74
CA ASP A 37 -5.71 -0.44 -9.09
C ASP A 37 -4.65 0.59 -8.67
N VAL A 38 -4.02 0.41 -7.50
CA VAL A 38 -2.90 1.25 -7.05
C VAL A 38 -1.65 0.97 -7.88
N PHE A 39 -1.37 -0.31 -8.19
CA PHE A 39 -0.23 -0.67 -9.05
C PHE A 39 -0.36 -0.09 -10.47
N ALA A 40 -1.56 0.16 -10.98
CA ALA A 40 -1.73 0.86 -12.24
C ALA A 40 -1.14 2.29 -12.19
N ALA A 41 -1.32 3.02 -11.08
CA ALA A 41 -0.71 4.35 -10.89
C ALA A 41 0.82 4.26 -10.76
N VAL A 42 1.32 3.26 -10.01
CA VAL A 42 2.76 3.00 -9.88
C VAL A 42 3.37 2.67 -11.25
N ALA A 43 2.72 1.81 -12.05
CA ALA A 43 3.18 1.43 -13.39
C ALA A 43 3.24 2.63 -14.34
N ALA A 44 2.24 3.51 -14.30
CA ALA A 44 2.24 4.75 -15.08
C ALA A 44 3.37 5.69 -14.65
N THR A 45 3.60 5.88 -13.34
CA THR A 45 4.72 6.67 -12.81
C THR A 45 6.05 6.09 -13.25
N ARG A 46 6.21 4.76 -13.20
CA ARG A 46 7.40 4.06 -13.69
C ARG A 46 7.66 4.32 -15.15
N ALA A 47 6.62 4.23 -15.99
CA ALA A 47 6.74 4.44 -17.44
C ALA A 47 7.14 5.89 -17.78
N ASP A 48 6.49 6.88 -17.16
CA ASP A 48 6.80 8.30 -17.33
C ASP A 48 8.25 8.60 -16.92
N THR A 49 8.67 8.07 -15.77
CA THR A 49 10.06 8.24 -15.28
C THR A 49 11.07 7.62 -16.21
N ALA A 50 10.84 6.39 -16.67
CA ALA A 50 11.74 5.72 -17.59
C ALA A 50 11.86 6.48 -18.93
N ALA A 51 10.75 6.97 -19.47
CA ALA A 51 10.74 7.79 -20.70
C ALA A 51 11.52 9.10 -20.51
N LEU A 52 11.28 9.81 -19.40
CA LEU A 52 11.96 11.07 -19.07
C LEU A 52 13.48 10.88 -18.97
N LEU A 53 13.91 9.89 -18.18
CA LEU A 53 15.33 9.64 -17.97
C LEU A 53 16.03 9.09 -19.23
N THR A 54 15.31 8.34 -20.07
CA THR A 54 15.84 7.91 -21.37
C THR A 54 16.05 9.10 -22.29
N ALA A 55 15.11 10.03 -22.35
CA ALA A 55 15.24 11.25 -23.15
C ALA A 55 16.41 12.13 -22.67
N ALA A 56 16.57 12.31 -21.37
CA ALA A 56 17.69 13.03 -20.78
C ALA A 56 19.04 12.38 -21.15
N GLY A 57 19.16 11.06 -21.02
CA GLY A 57 20.35 10.29 -21.41
C GLY A 57 20.70 10.42 -22.90
N GLY A 58 19.69 10.53 -23.78
CA GLY A 58 19.88 10.76 -25.22
C GLY A 58 20.56 12.10 -25.56
N THR A 59 20.57 13.07 -24.62
CA THR A 59 21.30 14.35 -24.78
C THR A 59 22.76 14.27 -24.39
N GLY A 60 23.26 13.12 -23.90
CA GLY A 60 24.64 12.92 -23.46
C GLY A 60 24.99 13.54 -22.10
N ARG A 61 24.00 14.07 -21.35
CA ARG A 61 24.19 14.61 -20.01
C ARG A 61 23.55 13.75 -18.94
N ALA A 62 24.08 13.80 -17.73
CA ALA A 62 23.44 13.22 -16.56
C ALA A 62 22.15 14.01 -16.23
N PRO A 63 21.09 13.34 -15.72
CA PRO A 63 19.88 14.03 -15.31
C PRO A 63 20.11 14.89 -14.06
N PHE A 64 19.29 15.93 -13.91
CA PHE A 64 19.26 16.84 -12.75
C PHE A 64 17.92 16.69 -12.00
N SER A 65 17.87 17.11 -10.75
CA SER A 65 16.63 17.12 -9.96
C SER A 65 15.51 17.94 -10.63
N ALA A 66 15.88 19.05 -11.27
CA ALA A 66 14.94 19.89 -12.02
C ALA A 66 14.26 19.17 -13.20
N ASP A 67 14.91 18.18 -13.82
CA ASP A 67 14.31 17.41 -14.91
C ASP A 67 13.11 16.59 -14.43
N LEU A 68 13.17 16.08 -13.19
CA LEU A 68 12.10 15.28 -12.59
C LEU A 68 10.80 16.08 -12.35
N ALA A 69 10.86 17.41 -12.35
CA ALA A 69 9.67 18.25 -12.27
C ALA A 69 8.67 17.99 -13.40
N ALA A 70 9.10 17.45 -14.53
CA ALA A 70 8.22 17.05 -15.63
C ALA A 70 7.25 15.91 -15.25
N LEU A 71 7.51 15.17 -14.16
CA LEU A 71 6.59 14.13 -13.66
C LEU A 71 5.36 14.70 -12.93
N ARG A 72 5.43 15.94 -12.42
CA ARG A 72 4.42 16.56 -11.53
C ARG A 72 3.00 16.53 -12.08
N PRO A 73 2.74 16.94 -13.35
CA PRO A 73 1.37 16.90 -13.88
C PRO A 73 0.76 15.50 -13.85
N GLY A 74 1.55 14.47 -14.18
CA GLY A 74 1.12 13.08 -14.12
C GLY A 74 0.86 12.60 -12.70
N LEU A 75 1.73 12.94 -11.74
CA LEU A 75 1.56 12.59 -10.32
C LEU A 75 0.32 13.26 -9.73
N HIS A 76 0.10 14.55 -9.98
CA HIS A 76 -1.10 15.27 -9.54
C HIS A 76 -2.37 14.67 -10.13
N GLY A 77 -2.35 14.31 -11.42
CA GLY A 77 -3.49 13.65 -12.08
C GLY A 77 -3.84 12.31 -11.43
N ARG A 78 -2.85 11.49 -11.09
CA ARG A 78 -3.05 10.19 -10.41
C ARG A 78 -3.60 10.36 -9.00
N LEU A 79 -3.04 11.30 -8.23
CA LEU A 79 -3.55 11.63 -6.90
C LEU A 79 -5.00 12.16 -6.95
N ALA A 80 -5.37 12.92 -7.98
CA ALA A 80 -6.74 13.41 -8.15
C ALA A 80 -7.72 12.32 -8.58
N ALA A 81 -7.25 11.33 -9.36
CA ALA A 81 -8.10 10.29 -9.94
C ALA A 81 -8.36 9.09 -9.04
N GLN A 82 -7.53 8.88 -8.00
CA GLN A 82 -7.58 7.68 -7.13
C GLN A 82 -7.67 8.06 -5.66
N ASP A 83 -8.85 7.89 -5.07
CA ASP A 83 -9.07 8.21 -3.65
C ASP A 83 -8.27 7.34 -2.69
N LEU A 84 -7.92 6.12 -3.10
CA LEU A 84 -7.13 5.20 -2.30
C LEU A 84 -5.67 5.66 -2.14
N VAL A 85 -5.10 6.34 -3.16
CA VAL A 85 -3.71 6.81 -3.16
C VAL A 85 -3.58 8.09 -2.34
N SER A 86 -2.80 8.04 -1.27
CA SER A 86 -2.50 9.18 -0.39
C SER A 86 -1.23 9.93 -0.79
N GLY A 87 -0.27 9.24 -1.39
CA GLY A 87 0.98 9.81 -1.89
C GLY A 87 1.49 9.03 -3.10
N ALA A 88 2.22 9.68 -4.01
CA ALA A 88 2.82 9.01 -5.15
C ALA A 88 4.05 9.76 -5.66
N GLY A 89 5.01 9.02 -6.23
CA GLY A 89 6.19 9.64 -6.78
C GLY A 89 7.25 8.68 -7.30
N PHE A 90 8.39 9.27 -7.57
CA PHE A 90 9.62 8.58 -7.95
C PHE A 90 10.71 8.88 -6.92
N VAL A 91 11.36 7.84 -6.44
CA VAL A 91 12.47 7.89 -5.51
C VAL A 91 13.74 7.48 -6.26
N ALA A 92 14.64 8.41 -6.46
CA ALA A 92 15.83 8.22 -7.25
C ALA A 92 16.85 7.31 -6.54
N ALA A 93 17.58 6.51 -7.29
CA ALA A 93 18.74 5.82 -6.74
C ALA A 93 19.80 6.86 -6.33
N PRO A 94 20.46 6.66 -5.17
CA PRO A 94 21.54 7.54 -4.75
C PRO A 94 22.60 7.70 -5.85
N GLY A 95 23.03 8.95 -6.12
CA GLY A 95 24.00 9.29 -7.16
C GLY A 95 23.48 9.18 -8.59
N LEU A 96 22.16 9.07 -8.80
CA LEU A 96 21.56 9.14 -10.13
C LEU A 96 21.65 10.54 -10.75
N LEU A 97 21.41 11.56 -9.94
CA LEU A 97 21.33 12.96 -10.38
C LEU A 97 22.67 13.66 -10.23
N ALA A 98 22.96 14.61 -11.12
CA ALA A 98 24.24 15.28 -11.17
C ALA A 98 24.39 16.39 -10.10
N ASP A 99 23.27 16.92 -9.62
CA ASP A 99 23.23 18.11 -8.75
C ASP A 99 22.96 17.77 -7.28
N VAL A 100 22.42 16.57 -6.97
CA VAL A 100 22.09 16.16 -5.61
C VAL A 100 22.42 14.68 -5.39
N PRO A 101 22.86 14.27 -4.18
CA PRO A 101 23.21 12.87 -3.89
C PRO A 101 22.00 11.95 -3.82
N ALA A 102 20.83 12.48 -3.43
CA ALA A 102 19.56 11.75 -3.29
C ALA A 102 18.39 12.68 -3.60
N TRP A 103 17.27 12.12 -4.07
CA TRP A 103 16.09 12.91 -4.41
C TRP A 103 14.81 12.06 -4.41
N LEU A 104 13.73 12.69 -3.94
CA LEU A 104 12.36 12.21 -4.11
C LEU A 104 11.55 13.27 -4.89
N GLU A 105 11.02 12.90 -6.03
CA GLU A 105 9.95 13.67 -6.68
C GLU A 105 8.64 13.08 -6.20
N TRP A 106 8.19 13.51 -5.02
CA TRP A 106 7.09 12.92 -4.28
C TRP A 106 6.02 13.94 -3.92
N TRP A 107 4.78 13.57 -4.15
CA TRP A 107 3.62 14.39 -3.87
C TRP A 107 2.60 13.61 -3.04
N GLN A 108 1.92 14.28 -2.13
CA GLN A 108 0.93 13.66 -1.25
C GLN A 108 -0.29 14.55 -1.10
N ARG A 109 -1.45 13.91 -0.83
CA ARG A 109 -2.70 14.58 -0.57
C ARG A 109 -2.80 14.93 0.91
N GLY A 110 -2.94 16.22 1.21
CA GLY A 110 -3.23 16.70 2.56
C GLY A 110 -4.67 16.38 3.00
N PRO A 111 -4.95 16.53 4.30
CA PRO A 111 -6.31 16.34 4.84
C PRO A 111 -7.37 17.26 4.23
N ASP A 112 -6.95 18.40 3.72
CA ASP A 112 -7.77 19.40 3.02
C ASP A 112 -7.97 19.09 1.52
N GLY A 113 -7.47 17.96 1.05
CA GLY A 113 -7.51 17.54 -0.36
C GLY A 113 -6.47 18.22 -1.25
N THR A 114 -5.66 19.16 -0.72
CA THR A 114 -4.59 19.79 -1.48
C THR A 114 -3.45 18.81 -1.74
N VAL A 115 -2.82 18.92 -2.92
CA VAL A 115 -1.64 18.14 -3.27
C VAL A 115 -0.40 18.97 -2.95
N ARG A 116 0.50 18.42 -2.13
CA ARG A 116 1.71 19.09 -1.62
C ARG A 116 2.94 18.22 -1.86
N PRO A 117 4.12 18.82 -2.12
CA PRO A 117 5.36 18.07 -2.17
C PRO A 117 5.72 17.54 -0.78
N LEU A 118 6.26 16.33 -0.72
CA LEU A 118 6.97 15.83 0.44
C LEU A 118 8.38 16.40 0.45
N LEU A 119 8.78 17.01 1.55
CA LEU A 119 10.12 17.55 1.75
C LEU A 119 10.82 16.74 2.85
N LEU A 120 11.83 15.96 2.47
CA LEU A 120 12.68 15.23 3.40
C LEU A 120 14.10 15.81 3.40
N ASP A 121 14.74 15.73 4.55
CA ASP A 121 16.17 16.02 4.63
C ASP A 121 16.95 14.77 4.17
N LEU A 122 17.61 14.88 3.03
CA LEU A 122 18.34 13.81 2.37
C LEU A 122 19.87 14.04 2.42
N ASP A 123 20.33 15.03 3.18
CA ASP A 123 21.76 15.27 3.38
C ASP A 123 22.29 14.43 4.54
N PRO A 124 23.20 13.47 4.27
CA PRO A 124 23.78 12.62 5.31
C PRO A 124 24.55 13.39 6.41
N ALA A 125 24.90 14.64 6.16
CA ALA A 125 25.58 15.50 7.14
C ALA A 125 24.61 16.07 8.19
N HIS A 126 23.33 16.05 7.94
CA HIS A 126 22.31 16.60 8.83
C HIS A 126 21.76 15.58 9.83
N SER A 127 21.39 16.03 11.02
CA SER A 127 20.81 15.17 12.07
C SER A 127 19.41 14.65 11.72
N ALA A 128 18.70 15.32 10.81
CA ALA A 128 17.38 14.94 10.33
C ALA A 128 17.43 14.05 9.06
N TYR A 129 18.62 13.57 8.69
CA TYR A 129 18.82 12.73 7.52
C TYR A 129 17.94 11.49 7.54
N SER A 130 17.26 11.24 6.44
CA SER A 130 16.40 10.10 6.21
C SER A 130 16.95 9.21 5.11
N ASP A 131 17.58 8.08 5.51
CA ASP A 131 18.01 7.06 4.56
C ASP A 131 16.82 6.16 4.20
N TYR A 132 16.33 6.31 2.97
CA TYR A 132 15.23 5.50 2.46
C TYR A 132 15.69 4.15 1.86
N THR A 133 16.97 3.92 1.66
CA THR A 133 17.48 2.81 0.85
C THR A 133 17.32 1.44 1.51
N HIS A 134 17.14 1.40 2.82
CA HIS A 134 16.98 0.18 3.63
C HIS A 134 15.52 -0.20 3.91
N TRP A 135 14.56 0.67 3.57
CA TRP A 135 13.13 0.37 3.76
C TRP A 135 12.63 -0.66 2.74
N ASP A 136 11.79 -1.59 3.18
CA ASP A 136 11.27 -2.71 2.36
C ASP A 136 10.70 -2.23 1.00
N TRP A 137 9.99 -1.10 0.98
CA TRP A 137 9.40 -0.54 -0.25
C TRP A 137 10.43 -0.06 -1.28
N TYR A 138 11.68 0.20 -0.86
CA TYR A 138 12.78 0.53 -1.77
C TYR A 138 13.71 -0.66 -1.99
N ALA A 139 14.09 -1.35 -0.92
CA ALA A 139 15.06 -2.44 -0.96
C ALA A 139 14.54 -3.64 -1.76
N LEU A 140 13.30 -4.09 -1.51
CA LEU A 140 12.74 -5.24 -2.21
C LEU A 140 12.69 -5.06 -3.74
N PRO A 141 12.15 -3.96 -4.31
CA PRO A 141 12.21 -3.77 -5.76
C PRO A 141 13.62 -3.69 -6.32
N ARG A 142 14.56 -3.06 -5.59
CA ARG A 142 15.96 -2.97 -6.01
C ARG A 142 16.62 -4.35 -6.07
N GLU A 143 16.39 -5.20 -5.08
CA GLU A 143 17.06 -6.49 -4.92
C GLU A 143 16.44 -7.59 -5.78
N THR A 144 15.11 -7.58 -5.88
CA THR A 144 14.36 -8.64 -6.59
C THR A 144 14.08 -8.32 -8.06
N GLY A 145 14.12 -7.04 -8.44
CA GLY A 145 13.65 -6.58 -9.74
C GLY A 145 12.14 -6.68 -9.93
N GLN A 146 11.39 -6.98 -8.86
CA GLN A 146 9.94 -7.15 -8.88
C GLN A 146 9.24 -6.01 -8.14
N ARG A 147 7.95 -5.83 -8.41
CA ARG A 147 7.11 -4.94 -7.62
C ARG A 147 6.91 -5.48 -6.20
N ALA A 148 6.68 -4.61 -5.23
CA ALA A 148 6.50 -4.97 -3.83
C ALA A 148 5.34 -4.20 -3.19
N VAL A 149 4.76 -4.79 -2.15
CA VAL A 149 3.87 -4.12 -1.19
C VAL A 149 4.53 -4.22 0.17
N ALA A 150 4.92 -3.10 0.73
CA ALA A 150 5.48 -3.01 2.08
C ALA A 150 4.41 -2.53 3.07
N GLY A 151 4.43 -3.07 4.28
CA GLY A 151 3.49 -2.64 5.32
C GLY A 151 2.43 -3.70 5.69
N PRO A 152 1.42 -3.32 6.52
CA PRO A 152 1.29 -2.00 7.14
C PRO A 152 2.44 -1.68 8.11
N TYR A 153 2.90 -0.44 8.08
CA TYR A 153 3.89 0.11 9.02
C TYR A 153 3.51 1.57 9.36
N VAL A 154 4.06 2.10 10.44
CA VAL A 154 3.91 3.54 10.73
C VAL A 154 4.90 4.30 9.87
N ASP A 155 4.39 5.17 9.01
CA ASP A 155 5.21 6.01 8.14
C ASP A 155 5.69 7.26 8.87
N TYR A 156 6.77 7.11 9.64
CA TYR A 156 7.39 8.20 10.38
C TYR A 156 8.10 9.24 9.49
N LEU A 157 8.31 8.94 8.20
CA LEU A 157 8.97 9.85 7.29
C LEU A 157 8.02 10.89 6.70
N CYS A 158 6.75 10.50 6.50
CA CYS A 158 5.83 11.30 5.69
C CYS A 158 4.57 11.75 6.43
N SER A 159 3.97 10.88 7.25
CA SER A 159 2.60 11.13 7.70
C SER A 159 2.29 10.80 9.15
N ASP A 160 3.16 10.07 9.86
CA ASP A 160 2.89 9.45 11.17
C ASP A 160 1.65 8.52 11.17
N GLU A 161 1.19 8.12 9.98
CA GLU A 161 0.03 7.25 9.77
C GLU A 161 0.46 5.82 9.47
N TYR A 162 -0.41 4.86 9.77
CA TYR A 162 -0.23 3.52 9.23
C TYR A 162 -0.45 3.52 7.73
N SER A 163 0.53 3.00 6.99
CA SER A 163 0.54 3.01 5.53
C SER A 163 0.94 1.66 4.93
N LEU A 164 0.45 1.42 3.73
CA LEU A 164 0.97 0.45 2.77
C LEU A 164 1.68 1.24 1.68
N THR A 165 2.90 0.86 1.32
CA THR A 165 3.60 1.42 0.14
C THR A 165 3.71 0.35 -0.94
N LEU A 166 3.11 0.64 -2.08
CA LEU A 166 3.22 -0.15 -3.30
C LEU A 166 4.31 0.44 -4.18
N SER A 167 5.26 -0.37 -4.62
CA SER A 167 6.42 0.10 -5.35
C SER A 167 6.83 -0.82 -6.48
N ALA A 168 7.51 -0.27 -7.49
CA ALA A 168 8.07 -1.00 -8.61
C ALA A 168 9.43 -0.42 -9.02
N PRO A 169 10.40 -1.27 -9.41
CA PRO A 169 11.72 -0.79 -9.84
C PRO A 169 11.63 -0.08 -11.18
N VAL A 170 12.36 1.02 -11.30
CA VAL A 170 12.55 1.74 -12.57
C VAL A 170 13.92 1.38 -13.13
N HIS A 171 13.94 0.95 -14.40
CA HIS A 171 15.20 0.66 -15.11
C HIS A 171 15.27 1.49 -16.39
N VAL A 172 16.47 1.99 -16.71
CA VAL A 172 16.79 2.67 -17.96
C VAL A 172 18.05 2.05 -18.52
N GLY A 173 18.01 1.56 -19.76
CA GLY A 173 19.12 0.83 -20.36
C GLY A 173 19.59 -0.40 -19.56
N GLY A 174 18.67 -1.10 -18.88
CA GLY A 174 18.98 -2.24 -18.01
C GLY A 174 19.52 -1.88 -16.63
N ARG A 175 19.83 -0.61 -16.36
CA ARG A 175 20.33 -0.13 -15.06
C ARG A 175 19.16 0.28 -14.15
N PHE A 176 19.19 -0.14 -12.89
CA PHE A 176 18.28 0.36 -11.85
C PHE A 176 18.55 1.86 -11.59
N VAL A 177 17.51 2.68 -11.66
CA VAL A 177 17.59 4.14 -11.48
C VAL A 177 16.73 4.63 -10.30
N GLY A 178 15.99 3.76 -9.64
CA GLY A 178 15.15 4.09 -8.49
C GLY A 178 13.84 3.30 -8.48
N VAL A 179 12.90 3.74 -7.68
CA VAL A 179 11.57 3.13 -7.58
C VAL A 179 10.46 4.14 -7.86
N ALA A 180 9.44 3.74 -8.59
CA ALA A 180 8.15 4.42 -8.61
C ALA A 180 7.29 3.81 -7.51
N ALA A 181 6.62 4.65 -6.71
CA ALA A 181 5.83 4.15 -5.60
C ALA A 181 4.57 4.99 -5.35
N ALA A 182 3.64 4.39 -4.60
CA ALA A 182 2.43 5.03 -4.11
C ALA A 182 2.13 4.56 -2.69
N ASP A 183 1.71 5.49 -1.84
CA ASP A 183 1.26 5.22 -0.47
C ASP A 183 -0.25 5.14 -0.42
N VAL A 184 -0.73 4.25 0.43
CA VAL A 184 -2.12 4.06 0.79
C VAL A 184 -2.22 4.10 2.31
N TYR A 185 -2.93 5.06 2.87
CA TYR A 185 -3.20 5.04 4.30
C TYR A 185 -4.01 3.81 4.68
N LEU A 186 -3.62 3.16 5.76
CA LEU A 186 -4.25 1.91 6.19
C LEU A 186 -5.76 2.05 6.35
N ARG A 187 -6.23 3.19 6.88
CA ARG A 187 -7.67 3.48 7.02
C ARG A 187 -8.42 3.50 5.68
N HIS A 188 -7.76 3.95 4.59
CA HIS A 188 -8.36 3.95 3.25
C HIS A 188 -8.39 2.53 2.67
N PHE A 189 -7.30 1.79 2.85
CA PHE A 189 -7.25 0.38 2.45
C PHE A 189 -8.32 -0.44 3.19
N GLU A 190 -8.41 -0.31 4.51
CA GLU A 190 -9.42 -0.98 5.31
C GLU A 190 -10.83 -0.63 4.84
N ALA A 191 -11.14 0.67 4.65
CA ALA A 191 -12.45 1.11 4.16
C ALA A 191 -12.80 0.50 2.80
N ALA A 192 -11.82 0.34 1.90
CA ALA A 192 -12.03 -0.25 0.58
C ALA A 192 -12.28 -1.76 0.62
N VAL A 193 -11.60 -2.51 1.51
CA VAL A 193 -11.72 -3.97 1.58
C VAL A 193 -12.74 -4.46 2.60
N LEU A 194 -13.15 -3.64 3.56
CA LEU A 194 -14.12 -4.00 4.60
C LEU A 194 -15.45 -4.53 4.04
N PRO A 195 -16.07 -3.93 3.00
CA PRO A 195 -17.28 -4.47 2.39
C PRO A 195 -17.09 -5.89 1.87
N VAL A 196 -15.90 -6.20 1.34
CA VAL A 196 -15.56 -7.54 0.83
C VAL A 196 -15.41 -8.54 1.97
N LEU A 197 -14.77 -8.14 3.08
CA LEU A 197 -14.63 -9.00 4.28
C LEU A 197 -15.97 -9.29 4.94
N LEU A 198 -16.91 -8.33 4.92
CA LEU A 198 -18.26 -8.48 5.46
C LEU A 198 -19.14 -9.46 4.65
N GLU A 199 -18.76 -9.82 3.43
CA GLU A 199 -19.45 -10.88 2.67
C GLU A 199 -19.10 -12.29 3.16
N LEU A 200 -18.10 -12.43 4.05
CA LEU A 200 -17.81 -13.69 4.72
C LEU A 200 -18.81 -13.92 5.88
N PRO A 201 -19.24 -15.18 6.11
CA PRO A 201 -20.21 -15.50 7.16
C PRO A 201 -19.60 -15.58 8.57
N VAL A 202 -18.32 -15.27 8.71
CA VAL A 202 -17.54 -15.31 9.96
C VAL A 202 -16.65 -14.08 10.04
N PRO A 203 -16.26 -13.64 11.25
CA PRO A 203 -15.27 -12.58 11.39
C PRO A 203 -13.98 -12.92 10.63
N ALA A 204 -13.39 -11.92 10.00
CA ALA A 204 -12.21 -12.11 9.17
C ALA A 204 -11.23 -10.95 9.33
N ARG A 205 -9.93 -11.24 9.14
CA ARG A 205 -8.89 -10.22 9.13
C ARG A 205 -7.83 -10.52 8.09
N LEU A 206 -7.26 -9.47 7.53
CA LEU A 206 -6.10 -9.52 6.64
C LEU A 206 -4.85 -9.22 7.47
N VAL A 207 -3.84 -10.09 7.38
CA VAL A 207 -2.63 -9.99 8.20
C VAL A 207 -1.40 -10.11 7.32
N ASN A 208 -0.37 -9.29 7.53
CA ASN A 208 0.89 -9.40 6.81
C ASN A 208 1.83 -10.45 7.43
N ALA A 209 2.98 -10.69 6.78
CA ALA A 209 3.98 -11.65 7.24
C ALA A 209 4.46 -11.41 8.69
N ARG A 210 4.42 -10.16 9.18
CA ARG A 210 4.88 -9.78 10.52
C ARG A 210 3.76 -9.84 11.58
N GLY A 211 2.58 -10.33 11.22
CA GLY A 211 1.42 -10.40 12.14
C GLY A 211 0.68 -9.07 12.30
N ARG A 212 0.95 -8.05 11.48
CA ARG A 212 0.20 -6.80 11.55
C ARG A 212 -1.10 -6.88 10.76
N VAL A 213 -2.19 -6.48 11.39
CA VAL A 213 -3.53 -6.48 10.82
C VAL A 213 -3.67 -5.33 9.84
N ALA A 214 -4.04 -5.63 8.60
CA ALA A 214 -4.26 -4.63 7.54
C ALA A 214 -5.73 -4.20 7.44
N ALA A 215 -6.67 -5.10 7.72
CA ALA A 215 -8.10 -4.81 7.78
C ALA A 215 -8.79 -5.90 8.61
N SER A 216 -9.91 -5.58 9.27
CA SER A 216 -10.59 -6.56 10.12
C SER A 216 -12.08 -6.28 10.28
N THR A 217 -12.87 -7.37 10.26
CA THR A 217 -14.26 -7.39 10.78
C THR A 217 -14.34 -8.01 12.18
N ASP A 218 -13.20 -8.43 12.74
CA ASP A 218 -13.10 -9.01 14.09
C ASP A 218 -12.79 -7.89 15.10
N PRO A 219 -13.72 -7.57 16.02
CA PRO A 219 -13.54 -6.49 16.98
C PRO A 219 -12.36 -6.72 17.96
N GLY A 220 -11.90 -7.96 18.11
CA GLY A 220 -10.72 -8.31 18.91
C GLY A 220 -9.38 -7.99 18.23
N HIS A 221 -9.37 -7.63 16.95
CA HIS A 221 -8.17 -7.44 16.15
C HIS A 221 -8.32 -6.23 15.22
N LEU A 222 -8.01 -5.05 15.71
CA LEU A 222 -8.15 -3.81 14.95
C LEU A 222 -7.04 -3.64 13.90
N ALA A 223 -7.34 -2.94 12.80
CA ALA A 223 -6.34 -2.56 11.80
C ALA A 223 -5.18 -1.80 12.46
N GLY A 224 -3.96 -2.09 12.03
CA GLY A 224 -2.74 -1.56 12.63
C GLY A 224 -2.23 -2.33 13.86
N SER A 225 -3.06 -3.16 14.53
CA SER A 225 -2.62 -3.96 15.68
C SER A 225 -1.72 -5.13 15.25
N LEU A 226 -0.91 -5.62 16.20
CA LEU A 226 -0.15 -6.87 16.01
C LEU A 226 -0.95 -8.02 16.62
N THR A 227 -1.12 -9.09 15.84
CA THR A 227 -1.69 -10.33 16.33
C THR A 227 -0.59 -11.32 16.69
N LYS A 228 -0.73 -11.94 17.87
CA LYS A 228 0.05 -13.12 18.22
C LYS A 228 -0.60 -14.29 17.50
N GLY A 229 0.16 -15.00 16.72
CA GLY A 229 -0.45 -16.08 15.94
C GLY A 229 0.56 -16.95 15.23
N PRO A 230 0.12 -17.67 14.21
CA PRO A 230 0.98 -18.51 13.40
C PRO A 230 2.09 -17.73 12.70
N ASP A 231 3.07 -18.45 12.20
CA ASP A 231 4.08 -17.89 11.30
C ASP A 231 3.45 -17.53 9.95
N PHE A 232 2.98 -16.29 9.83
CA PHE A 232 2.34 -15.80 8.59
C PHE A 232 3.32 -15.73 7.42
N ALA A 233 4.61 -15.56 7.67
CA ALA A 233 5.62 -15.60 6.62
C ALA A 233 5.72 -17.00 6.02
N ALA A 234 5.72 -18.04 6.85
CA ALA A 234 5.70 -19.42 6.39
C ALA A 234 4.41 -19.74 5.61
N VAL A 235 3.26 -19.21 6.04
CA VAL A 235 1.99 -19.38 5.32
C VAL A 235 2.04 -18.73 3.94
N LEU A 236 2.61 -17.53 3.81
CA LEU A 236 2.76 -16.83 2.53
C LEU A 236 3.74 -17.51 1.57
N ALA A 237 4.74 -18.22 2.12
CA ALA A 237 5.71 -18.98 1.34
C ALA A 237 5.21 -20.39 0.96
N ALA A 238 4.13 -20.86 1.57
CA ALA A 238 3.56 -22.19 1.34
C ALA A 238 2.78 -22.25 0.01
N PRO A 239 2.52 -23.46 -0.53
CA PRO A 239 1.66 -23.63 -1.70
C PRO A 239 0.29 -22.98 -1.51
N PRO A 240 -0.37 -22.50 -2.59
CA PRO A 240 -1.71 -21.95 -2.51
C PRO A 240 -2.70 -22.93 -1.88
N GLY A 241 -3.58 -22.43 -1.03
CA GLY A 241 -4.60 -23.23 -0.35
C GLY A 241 -4.94 -22.68 1.03
N VAL A 242 -5.85 -23.37 1.71
CA VAL A 242 -6.23 -23.08 3.08
C VAL A 242 -5.32 -23.86 4.03
N HIS A 243 -4.58 -23.16 4.86
CA HIS A 243 -3.75 -23.73 5.92
C HIS A 243 -4.49 -23.66 7.25
N ARG A 244 -4.31 -24.66 8.11
CA ARG A 244 -4.92 -24.71 9.43
C ARG A 244 -3.90 -24.47 10.53
N HIS A 245 -4.29 -23.67 11.53
CA HIS A 245 -3.50 -23.47 12.73
C HIS A 245 -4.43 -23.32 13.95
N GLY A 246 -4.52 -24.36 14.76
CA GLY A 246 -5.52 -24.44 15.82
C GLY A 246 -6.93 -24.36 15.24
N ASP A 247 -7.71 -23.41 15.72
CA ASP A 247 -9.07 -23.09 15.28
C ASP A 247 -9.14 -22.02 14.19
N LEU A 248 -8.02 -21.76 13.51
CA LEU A 248 -7.93 -20.77 12.45
C LEU A 248 -7.71 -21.38 11.08
N HIS A 249 -8.39 -20.83 10.08
CA HIS A 249 -8.11 -21.02 8.67
C HIS A 249 -7.29 -19.82 8.16
N LEU A 250 -6.22 -20.11 7.43
CA LEU A 250 -5.26 -19.14 6.91
C LEU A 250 -5.20 -19.31 5.39
N THR A 251 -5.67 -18.33 4.66
CA THR A 251 -5.69 -18.36 3.19
C THR A 251 -4.80 -17.23 2.65
N PRO A 252 -3.64 -17.53 2.01
CA PRO A 252 -2.86 -16.52 1.33
C PRO A 252 -3.69 -15.81 0.24
N CYS A 253 -3.70 -14.49 0.26
CA CYS A 253 -4.32 -13.71 -0.81
C CYS A 253 -3.33 -13.64 -1.98
N ALA A 254 -3.51 -14.53 -2.97
CA ALA A 254 -2.57 -14.72 -4.08
C ALA A 254 -2.17 -13.39 -4.76
N GLY A 255 -0.86 -13.16 -4.92
CA GLY A 255 -0.32 -11.94 -5.50
C GLY A 255 -0.23 -10.75 -4.54
N THR A 256 -0.48 -10.96 -3.24
CA THR A 256 -0.34 -9.94 -2.19
C THR A 256 0.48 -10.49 -1.02
N PRO A 257 1.08 -9.66 -0.16
CA PRO A 257 1.76 -10.13 1.05
C PRO A 257 0.79 -10.28 2.25
N LEU A 258 -0.46 -10.64 2.00
CA LEU A 258 -1.52 -10.71 3.00
C LEU A 258 -2.09 -12.12 3.10
N VAL A 259 -2.40 -12.53 4.33
CA VAL A 259 -3.12 -13.76 4.67
C VAL A 259 -4.50 -13.38 5.19
N LEU A 260 -5.53 -13.95 4.60
CA LEU A 260 -6.89 -13.91 5.14
C LEU A 260 -6.99 -14.93 6.28
N VAL A 261 -7.36 -14.47 7.45
CA VAL A 261 -7.53 -15.29 8.66
C VAL A 261 -9.00 -15.31 9.03
N THR A 262 -9.56 -16.50 9.20
CA THR A 262 -10.93 -16.73 9.67
C THR A 262 -10.94 -17.82 10.74
N PRO A 263 -11.90 -17.83 11.70
CA PRO A 263 -12.08 -18.95 12.61
C PRO A 263 -12.56 -20.20 11.84
N GLU A 264 -12.23 -21.37 12.34
CA GLU A 264 -12.87 -22.63 11.96
C GLU A 264 -14.33 -22.58 12.45
N ARG A 265 -15.30 -23.08 11.66
CA ARG A 265 -16.71 -23.12 12.01
C ARG A 265 -17.01 -24.27 12.96
#